data_cd7913eb48393a7f5db79db86683d454
#
_entry.id   cd7913eb48393a7f5db79db86683d454
#
_cell.length_a   1.000
_cell.length_b   1.000
_cell.length_c   1.000
_cell.angle_alpha   90.00
_cell.angle_beta   90.00
_cell.angle_gamma   90.00
#
_symmetry.space_group_name_H-M   'P 1'
#
loop_
_entity.id
_entity.type
_entity.pdbx_description
1 polymer ?
#
loop_
_entity_poly.entity_id
_entity_poly.type
_entity_poly.pdbx_seq_one_letter_code
_entity_poly.pdbx_strand_id
1 'polypeptide(L)'
;MPNSSDLSSHSKTKNGNPIVSIVTVVLNGESVLEETILSVIKQTYRNIEYIVIDGNSSDRTLDIIKNYSYFIHHWISKDDNGIYDAMNVGASMATGQLIGFLNAGDYLFPNAISELADSFKKNNFDYSLGPVIIEDENASFER
;
A
#
# COMPACT_ATOMS: atom_id res chain seq x y z
N MET A 1 32.10 0.09 23.06
CA MET A 1 31.48 0.96 22.04
C MET A 1 31.30 0.14 20.78
N PRO A 2 30.09 -0.21 20.39
CA PRO A 2 29.93 -0.81 19.08
C PRO A 2 30.22 0.25 18.02
N ASN A 3 31.08 -0.12 17.08
CA ASN A 3 31.43 0.72 15.94
C ASN A 3 30.19 1.07 15.10
N SER A 4 30.12 2.34 14.73
CA SER A 4 29.06 2.92 13.88
C SER A 4 29.04 2.41 12.42
N SER A 5 29.66 1.29 12.13
CA SER A 5 29.79 0.70 10.80
C SER A 5 28.83 -0.46 10.52
N ASP A 6 28.02 -0.89 11.49
CA ASP A 6 27.09 -2.01 11.32
C ASP A 6 25.64 -1.61 11.00
N LEU A 7 25.43 -0.33 10.67
CA LEU A 7 24.20 0.10 10.00
C LEU A 7 24.32 0.00 8.48
N SER A 8 25.05 -1.00 7.98
CA SER A 8 24.98 -1.34 6.57
C SER A 8 23.59 -1.86 6.28
N SER A 9 22.76 -0.93 5.81
CA SER A 9 21.53 -1.18 5.10
C SER A 9 21.59 -2.53 4.38
N HIS A 10 20.86 -3.52 4.88
CA HIS A 10 20.52 -4.67 4.07
C HIS A 10 19.70 -4.11 2.93
N SER A 11 20.33 -3.97 1.77
CA SER A 11 19.70 -3.53 0.54
C SER A 11 18.54 -4.47 0.23
N LYS A 12 17.33 -4.06 0.61
CA LYS A 12 16.08 -4.77 0.30
C LYS A 12 15.67 -4.50 -1.15
N THR A 13 16.61 -4.60 -2.06
CA THR A 13 16.36 -4.50 -3.49
C THR A 13 16.32 -5.88 -4.10
N LYS A 14 15.21 -6.22 -4.73
CA LYS A 14 15.12 -7.38 -5.57
C LYS A 14 15.47 -6.95 -7.00
N ASN A 15 16.55 -7.48 -7.56
CA ASN A 15 17.05 -7.12 -8.89
C ASN A 15 17.36 -5.61 -9.08
N GLY A 16 17.87 -4.93 -8.05
CA GLY A 16 18.18 -3.49 -8.11
C GLY A 16 16.96 -2.57 -8.05
N ASN A 17 15.74 -3.11 -7.98
CA ASN A 17 14.50 -2.34 -7.84
C ASN A 17 14.02 -2.33 -6.40
N PRO A 18 13.61 -1.17 -5.84
CA PRO A 18 13.16 -1.10 -4.46
C PRO A 18 11.89 -1.94 -4.24
N ILE A 19 11.75 -2.52 -3.06
CA ILE A 19 10.48 -3.08 -2.62
C ILE A 19 9.60 -1.91 -2.17
N VAL A 20 8.39 -1.86 -2.73
CA VAL A 20 7.37 -0.89 -2.36
C VAL A 20 6.28 -1.59 -1.56
N SER A 21 6.15 -1.23 -0.28
CA SER A 21 5.08 -1.73 0.57
C SER A 21 3.85 -0.84 0.39
N ILE A 22 2.74 -1.42 -0.02
CA ILE A 22 1.45 -0.74 -0.12
C ILE A 22 0.57 -1.20 1.02
N VAL A 23 0.09 -0.25 1.81
CA VAL A 23 -0.79 -0.49 2.96
C VAL A 23 -2.19 0.00 2.63
N THR A 24 -3.14 -0.91 2.60
CA THR A 24 -4.58 -0.60 2.50
C THR A 24 -5.22 -0.76 3.86
N VAL A 25 -5.94 0.26 4.31
CA VAL A 25 -6.75 0.22 5.52
C VAL A 25 -8.22 0.23 5.15
N VAL A 26 -9.01 -0.55 5.86
CA VAL A 26 -10.45 -0.72 5.56
C VAL A 26 -11.27 -0.95 6.82
N LEU A 27 -12.46 -0.38 6.84
CA LEU A 27 -13.52 -0.69 7.80
C LEU A 27 -14.85 -0.67 7.06
N ASN A 28 -15.55 -1.83 7.03
CA ASN A 28 -16.83 -1.99 6.33
C ASN A 28 -16.79 -1.49 4.87
N GLY A 29 -15.83 -2.01 4.12
CA GLY A 29 -15.57 -1.63 2.73
C GLY A 29 -15.99 -2.66 1.69
N GLU A 30 -17.01 -3.49 1.95
CA GLU A 30 -17.41 -4.58 1.03
C GLU A 30 -17.76 -4.11 -0.37
N SER A 31 -18.23 -2.86 -0.53
CA SER A 31 -18.61 -2.32 -1.84
C SER A 31 -17.44 -1.74 -2.65
N VAL A 32 -16.29 -1.49 -2.02
CA VAL A 32 -15.20 -0.73 -2.65
C VAL A 32 -13.83 -1.43 -2.58
N LEU A 33 -13.63 -2.34 -1.63
CA LEU A 33 -12.31 -2.92 -1.36
C LEU A 33 -11.78 -3.74 -2.55
N GLU A 34 -12.64 -4.48 -3.24
CA GLU A 34 -12.20 -5.34 -4.35
C GLU A 34 -11.52 -4.55 -5.45
N GLU A 35 -12.07 -3.40 -5.83
CA GLU A 35 -11.48 -2.51 -6.84
C GLU A 35 -10.11 -1.99 -6.39
N THR A 36 -9.98 -1.62 -5.13
CA THR A 36 -8.70 -1.21 -4.54
C THR A 36 -7.65 -2.32 -4.64
N ILE A 37 -7.99 -3.54 -4.22
CA ILE A 37 -7.09 -4.70 -4.28
C ILE A 37 -6.67 -4.98 -5.72
N LEU A 38 -7.62 -5.00 -6.64
CA LEU A 38 -7.34 -5.26 -8.06
C LEU A 38 -6.40 -4.20 -8.65
N SER A 39 -6.52 -2.94 -8.24
CA SER A 39 -5.63 -1.88 -8.72
C SER A 39 -4.17 -2.09 -8.29
N VAL A 40 -3.93 -2.70 -7.13
CA VAL A 40 -2.60 -3.08 -6.67
C VAL A 40 -2.08 -4.31 -7.41
N ILE A 41 -2.91 -5.34 -7.57
CA ILE A 41 -2.54 -6.58 -8.28
C ILE A 41 -2.18 -6.31 -9.74
N LYS A 42 -2.88 -5.38 -10.38
CA LYS A 42 -2.69 -5.04 -11.80
C LYS A 42 -1.57 -4.04 -12.06
N GLN A 43 -0.81 -3.64 -11.04
CA GLN A 43 0.35 -2.77 -11.25
C GLN A 43 1.38 -3.43 -12.18
N THR A 44 1.98 -2.63 -13.06
CA THR A 44 3.08 -3.11 -13.93
C THR A 44 4.36 -3.38 -13.15
N TYR A 45 4.54 -2.72 -12.01
CA TYR A 45 5.66 -2.95 -11.10
C TYR A 45 5.45 -4.22 -10.28
N ARG A 46 6.47 -5.07 -10.16
CA ARG A 46 6.36 -6.40 -9.54
C ARG A 46 6.89 -6.51 -8.12
N ASN A 47 7.79 -5.62 -7.70
CA ASN A 47 8.37 -5.66 -6.36
C ASN A 47 7.48 -4.93 -5.35
N ILE A 48 6.25 -5.38 -5.22
CA ILE A 48 5.26 -4.85 -4.28
C ILE A 48 5.07 -5.83 -3.13
N GLU A 49 5.12 -5.32 -1.92
CA GLU A 49 4.64 -5.98 -0.72
C GLU A 49 3.27 -5.39 -0.38
N TYR A 50 2.22 -6.18 -0.47
CA TYR A 50 0.87 -5.70 -0.23
C TYR A 50 0.37 -6.11 1.16
N ILE A 51 -0.08 -5.12 1.93
CA ILE A 51 -0.52 -5.26 3.32
C ILE A 51 -1.93 -4.70 3.45
N VAL A 52 -2.85 -5.45 4.06
CA VAL A 52 -4.23 -5.01 4.30
C VAL A 52 -4.54 -5.05 5.79
N ILE A 53 -5.00 -3.94 6.33
CA ILE A 53 -5.41 -3.82 7.72
C ILE A 53 -6.91 -3.55 7.78
N ASP A 54 -7.64 -4.52 8.30
CA ASP A 54 -9.07 -4.45 8.52
C ASP A 54 -9.39 -4.11 9.98
N GLY A 55 -10.19 -3.08 10.19
CA GLY A 55 -10.60 -2.58 11.50
C GLY A 55 -11.70 -3.41 12.18
N ASN A 56 -11.71 -4.73 11.97
CA ASN A 56 -12.73 -5.66 12.43
C ASN A 56 -14.10 -5.37 11.80
N SER A 57 -14.15 -5.37 10.49
CA SER A 57 -15.37 -5.14 9.72
C SER A 57 -16.46 -6.17 10.04
N SER A 58 -17.69 -5.71 10.05
CA SER A 58 -18.89 -6.54 10.32
C SER A 58 -19.64 -6.95 9.06
N ASP A 59 -19.24 -6.42 7.90
CA ASP A 59 -19.78 -6.75 6.58
C ASP A 59 -18.95 -7.86 5.89
N ARG A 60 -19.01 -7.96 4.57
CA ARG A 60 -18.29 -8.97 3.78
C ARG A 60 -16.84 -8.59 3.46
N THR A 61 -16.30 -7.54 4.06
CA THR A 61 -14.91 -7.09 3.84
C THR A 61 -13.91 -8.23 4.05
N LEU A 62 -14.03 -8.97 5.15
CA LEU A 62 -13.11 -10.05 5.47
C LEU A 62 -13.16 -11.19 4.44
N ASP A 63 -14.33 -11.50 3.90
CA ASP A 63 -14.47 -12.50 2.83
C ASP A 63 -13.72 -12.07 1.57
N ILE A 64 -13.78 -10.78 1.23
CA ILE A 64 -13.01 -10.24 0.09
C ILE A 64 -11.52 -10.37 0.34
N ILE A 65 -11.02 -10.00 1.51
CA ILE A 65 -9.61 -10.15 1.87
C ILE A 65 -9.16 -11.60 1.71
N LYS A 66 -9.93 -12.55 2.23
CA LYS A 66 -9.63 -13.97 2.13
C LYS A 66 -9.61 -14.48 0.69
N ASN A 67 -10.54 -14.00 -0.15
CA ASN A 67 -10.59 -14.36 -1.57
C ASN A 67 -9.33 -13.93 -2.33
N TYR A 68 -8.70 -12.83 -1.92
CA TYR A 68 -7.47 -12.30 -2.53
C TYR A 68 -6.20 -12.59 -1.71
N SER A 69 -6.26 -13.45 -0.70
CA SER A 69 -5.15 -13.71 0.22
C SER A 69 -3.87 -14.22 -0.46
N TYR A 70 -3.99 -14.87 -1.62
CA TYR A 70 -2.83 -15.29 -2.42
C TYR A 70 -1.95 -14.10 -2.87
N PHE A 71 -2.57 -12.95 -3.14
CA PHE A 71 -1.89 -11.74 -3.62
C PHE A 71 -1.52 -10.76 -2.50
N ILE A 72 -2.09 -10.94 -1.30
CA ILE A 72 -1.85 -10.10 -0.14
C ILE A 72 -0.77 -10.76 0.72
N HIS A 73 0.35 -10.07 0.92
CA HIS A 73 1.48 -10.61 1.67
C HIS A 73 1.19 -10.72 3.17
N HIS A 74 0.51 -9.72 3.71
CA HIS A 74 0.12 -9.68 5.11
C HIS A 74 -1.26 -9.04 5.27
N TRP A 75 -2.09 -9.59 6.11
CA TRP A 75 -3.32 -8.95 6.52
C TRP A 75 -3.68 -9.25 7.96
N ILE A 76 -4.32 -8.30 8.61
CA ILE A 76 -4.83 -8.40 9.97
C ILE A 76 -6.25 -7.86 10.00
N SER A 77 -7.12 -8.54 10.76
CA SER A 77 -8.46 -8.06 11.09
C SER A 77 -8.58 -7.97 12.60
N LYS A 78 -8.68 -6.76 13.13
CA LYS A 78 -8.86 -6.48 14.56
C LYS A 78 -9.41 -5.08 14.76
N ASP A 79 -10.04 -4.87 15.92
CA ASP A 79 -10.43 -3.53 16.33
C ASP A 79 -9.22 -2.59 16.36
N ASP A 80 -9.41 -1.38 15.91
CA ASP A 80 -8.42 -0.31 15.93
C ASP A 80 -9.03 0.99 16.49
N ASN A 81 -8.18 1.97 16.73
CA ASN A 81 -8.57 3.30 17.18
C ASN A 81 -8.74 4.30 16.05
N GLY A 82 -9.12 3.80 14.86
CA GLY A 82 -9.35 4.59 13.67
C GLY A 82 -8.28 4.42 12.60
N ILE A 83 -8.45 5.13 11.50
CA ILE A 83 -7.63 4.99 10.28
C ILE A 83 -6.14 5.17 10.52
N TYR A 84 -5.75 6.12 11.34
CA TYR A 84 -4.32 6.39 11.61
C TYR A 84 -3.67 5.28 12.43
N ASP A 85 -4.40 4.67 13.36
CA ASP A 85 -3.93 3.51 14.10
C ASP A 85 -3.71 2.32 13.16
N ALA A 86 -4.66 2.05 12.28
CA ALA A 86 -4.55 1.02 11.24
C ALA A 86 -3.36 1.28 10.30
N MET A 87 -3.16 2.52 9.87
CA MET A 87 -2.01 2.91 9.04
C MET A 87 -0.68 2.66 9.76
N ASN A 88 -0.58 3.00 11.04
CA ASN A 88 0.62 2.74 11.85
C ASN A 88 0.90 1.24 12.00
N VAL A 89 -0.13 0.43 12.19
CA VAL A 89 0.02 -1.03 12.22
C VAL A 89 0.57 -1.54 10.89
N GLY A 90 -0.03 -1.13 9.77
CA GLY A 90 0.45 -1.52 8.45
C GLY A 90 1.88 -1.07 8.18
N ALA A 91 2.23 0.16 8.54
CA ALA A 91 3.58 0.68 8.39
C ALA A 91 4.61 -0.12 9.21
N SER A 92 4.24 -0.56 10.42
CA SER A 92 5.12 -1.38 11.27
C SER A 92 5.40 -2.77 10.67
N MET A 93 4.50 -3.28 9.85
CA MET A 93 4.64 -4.56 9.16
C MET A 93 5.43 -4.44 7.85
N ALA A 94 5.49 -3.25 7.28
CA ALA A 94 6.13 -2.99 6.00
C ALA A 94 7.64 -3.22 6.06
N THR A 95 8.17 -3.90 5.05
CA THR A 95 9.61 -4.18 4.93
C THR A 95 10.25 -3.48 3.74
N GLY A 96 9.46 -2.82 2.89
CA GLY A 96 9.95 -2.12 1.71
C GLY A 96 10.76 -0.87 2.02
N GLN A 97 11.53 -0.43 1.04
CA GLN A 97 12.25 0.84 1.10
C GLN A 97 11.32 2.04 0.94
N LEU A 98 10.20 1.82 0.24
CA LEU A 98 9.12 2.78 0.09
C LEU A 98 7.86 2.22 0.72
N ILE A 99 7.09 3.08 1.35
CA ILE A 99 5.77 2.75 1.91
C ILE A 99 4.75 3.70 1.30
N GLY A 100 3.72 3.14 0.70
CA GLY A 100 2.57 3.88 0.19
C GLY A 100 1.29 3.48 0.92
N PHE A 101 0.40 4.43 1.13
CA PHE A 101 -0.92 4.20 1.71
C PHE A 101 -1.99 4.35 0.64
N LEU A 102 -2.88 3.38 0.58
CA LEU A 102 -4.01 3.34 -0.36
C LEU A 102 -5.25 2.89 0.41
N ASN A 103 -6.13 3.81 0.73
CA ASN A 103 -7.33 3.49 1.49
C ASN A 103 -8.33 2.70 0.64
N ALA A 104 -9.15 1.87 1.27
CA ALA A 104 -10.24 1.20 0.57
C ALA A 104 -11.18 2.23 -0.08
N GLY A 105 -11.50 2.03 -1.35
CA GLY A 105 -12.24 2.98 -2.17
C GLY A 105 -11.36 3.84 -3.09
N ASP A 106 -10.06 3.94 -2.79
CA ASP A 106 -9.09 4.54 -3.70
C ASP A 106 -8.46 3.47 -4.60
N TYR A 107 -7.93 3.86 -5.74
CA TYR A 107 -7.25 2.95 -6.65
C TYR A 107 -6.04 3.61 -7.32
N LEU A 108 -5.12 2.78 -7.77
CA LEU A 108 -3.91 3.19 -8.46
C LEU A 108 -4.04 2.96 -9.96
N PHE A 109 -3.56 3.91 -10.76
CA PHE A 109 -3.36 3.67 -12.19
C PHE A 109 -2.28 2.62 -12.43
N PRO A 110 -2.33 1.88 -13.55
CA PRO A 110 -1.46 0.71 -13.77
C PRO A 110 0.04 0.93 -13.64
N ASN A 111 0.54 2.14 -13.95
CA ASN A 111 1.96 2.47 -13.90
C ASN A 111 2.36 3.33 -12.68
N ALA A 112 1.44 3.56 -11.72
CA ALA A 112 1.69 4.48 -10.61
C ALA A 112 2.91 4.08 -9.79
N ILE A 113 3.03 2.82 -9.42
CA ILE A 113 4.15 2.33 -8.60
C ILE A 113 5.45 2.25 -9.41
N SER A 114 5.39 1.89 -10.68
CA SER A 114 6.55 1.91 -11.58
C SER A 114 7.15 3.32 -11.69
N GLU A 115 6.31 4.33 -11.88
CA GLU A 115 6.74 5.72 -11.95
C GLU A 115 7.32 6.21 -10.63
N LEU A 116 6.70 5.84 -9.50
CA LEU A 116 7.21 6.15 -8.17
C LEU A 116 8.59 5.54 -7.94
N ALA A 117 8.77 4.26 -8.26
CA ALA A 117 10.03 3.56 -8.09
C ALA A 117 11.14 4.15 -8.97
N ASP A 118 10.83 4.50 -10.20
CA ASP A 118 11.78 5.14 -11.12
C ASP A 118 12.19 6.53 -10.61
N SER A 119 11.23 7.31 -10.12
CA SER A 119 11.49 8.61 -9.53
C SER A 119 12.36 8.52 -8.28
N PHE A 120 12.11 7.55 -7.42
CA PHE A 120 12.93 7.29 -6.24
C PHE A 120 14.37 6.93 -6.59
N LYS A 121 14.58 6.06 -7.57
CA LYS A 121 15.92 5.68 -8.02
C LYS A 121 16.72 6.86 -8.56
N LYS A 122 16.07 7.83 -9.20
CA LYS A 122 16.70 9.01 -9.78
C LYS A 122 16.99 10.11 -8.76
N ASN A 123 16.06 10.35 -7.83
CA ASN A 123 16.03 11.54 -7.01
C ASN A 123 16.23 11.28 -5.51
N ASN A 124 16.10 10.04 -5.07
CA ASN A 124 16.24 9.61 -3.66
C ASN A 124 15.49 10.54 -2.67
N PHE A 125 14.18 10.71 -2.89
CA PHE A 125 13.33 11.59 -2.08
C PHE A 125 12.87 10.91 -0.78
N ASP A 126 12.52 11.71 0.23
CA ASP A 126 11.95 11.21 1.49
C ASP A 126 10.45 10.95 1.39
N TYR A 127 9.74 11.76 0.59
CA TYR A 127 8.30 11.57 0.32
C TYR A 127 7.94 12.02 -1.10
N SER A 128 6.85 11.50 -1.60
CA SER A 128 6.29 11.88 -2.90
C SER A 128 4.77 11.92 -2.82
N LEU A 129 4.20 12.86 -3.54
CA LEU A 129 2.76 12.96 -3.77
C LEU A 129 2.50 12.78 -5.26
N GLY A 130 1.58 11.90 -5.59
CA GLY A 130 1.09 11.73 -6.94
C GLY A 130 -0.12 12.62 -7.24
N PRO A 131 -0.45 12.83 -8.51
CA PRO A 131 -1.70 13.47 -8.89
C PRO A 131 -2.89 12.63 -8.42
N VAL A 132 -3.94 13.28 -7.97
CA VAL A 132 -5.18 12.65 -7.52
C VAL A 132 -6.31 13.07 -8.44
N ILE A 133 -7.01 12.10 -9.00
CA ILE A 133 -8.28 12.32 -9.71
C ILE A 133 -9.38 11.99 -8.72
N ILE A 134 -10.26 12.94 -8.47
CA ILE A 134 -11.45 12.73 -7.66
C ILE A 134 -12.61 12.49 -8.60
N GLU A 135 -13.17 11.29 -8.53
CA GLU A 135 -14.35 10.92 -9.28
C GLU A 135 -15.56 10.92 -8.34
N ASP A 136 -16.58 11.64 -8.72
CA ASP A 136 -17.91 11.52 -8.15
C ASP A 136 -18.92 11.18 -9.26
N GLU A 137 -20.15 10.93 -8.89
CA GLU A 137 -21.18 10.53 -9.85
C GLU A 137 -21.43 11.61 -10.93
N ASN A 138 -20.97 12.85 -10.73
CA ASN A 138 -21.27 13.98 -11.59
C ASN A 138 -20.05 14.76 -12.09
N ALA A 139 -18.88 14.57 -11.51
CA ALA A 139 -17.70 15.34 -11.88
C ALA A 139 -16.38 14.55 -11.68
N SER A 140 -15.49 14.72 -12.63
CA SER A 140 -14.10 14.26 -12.53
C SER A 140 -13.18 15.46 -12.65
N PHE A 141 -12.25 15.66 -11.71
CA PHE A 141 -11.28 16.74 -11.77
C PHE A 141 -9.92 16.31 -11.19
N GLU A 142 -8.88 16.81 -11.82
CA GLU A 142 -7.48 16.57 -11.43
C GLU A 142 -7.01 17.65 -10.45
N ARG A 143 -6.27 17.23 -9.42
CA ARG A 143 -5.64 18.12 -8.44
C ARG A 143 -4.12 17.98 -8.46
#